data_fb514b3e8af9ef7251e9f96d4a1a4766
#
_entry.id   fb514b3e8af9ef7251e9f96d4a1a4766
#
_cell.length_a   1.000
_cell.length_b   1.000
_cell.length_c   1.000
_cell.angle_alpha   90.00
_cell.angle_beta   90.00
_cell.angle_gamma   90.00
#
_symmetry.space_group_name_H-M   'P 1'
#
loop_
_entity.id
_entity.type
_entity.pdbx_description
1 polymer ?
#
loop_
_entity_poly.entity_id
_entity_poly.type
_entity_poly.pdbx_seq_one_letter_code
_entity_poly.pdbx_strand_id
1 'polypeptide(L)'
;MSEKPRVLIADDNEANVELLEAYLGGMELEIAIAVDGQDTLDKVASFGPDLILLDIMMPKLSGFEVCQRLKGDKVTSRIMILMITALNELGDIERAVEAGTDDFLSKPVNKIELVKRVENMLKLRGVSDELERLRRYIEEMEKRDT
;
A
#
# COMPACT_ATOMS: atom_id res chain seq x y z
N MET A 1 -18.09 13.24 6.13
CA MET A 1 -17.99 11.99 6.89
C MET A 1 -16.94 11.08 6.27
N SER A 2 -16.00 10.67 7.05
CA SER A 2 -14.93 9.81 6.54
C SER A 2 -15.36 8.35 6.59
N GLU A 3 -15.21 7.67 5.49
CA GLU A 3 -15.40 6.24 5.43
C GLU A 3 -14.21 5.56 6.11
N LYS A 4 -14.42 4.35 6.59
CA LYS A 4 -13.33 3.56 7.13
C LYS A 4 -12.27 3.34 6.05
N PRO A 5 -10.98 3.42 6.39
CA PRO A 5 -9.93 3.09 5.45
C PRO A 5 -10.06 1.65 4.96
N ARG A 6 -9.76 1.43 3.69
CA ARG A 6 -9.81 0.11 3.07
C ARG A 6 -8.41 -0.43 2.87
N VAL A 7 -8.15 -1.59 3.43
CA VAL A 7 -6.85 -2.26 3.34
C VAL A 7 -7.03 -3.60 2.64
N LEU A 8 -6.26 -3.82 1.58
CA LEU A 8 -6.24 -5.09 0.87
C LEU A 8 -5.00 -5.86 1.32
N ILE A 9 -5.18 -7.08 1.81
CA ILE A 9 -4.08 -7.97 2.17
C ILE A 9 -3.88 -8.95 1.01
N ALA A 10 -2.75 -8.87 0.35
CA ALA A 10 -2.42 -9.71 -0.79
C ALA A 10 -1.31 -10.69 -0.39
N ASP A 11 -1.68 -11.92 -0.12
CA ASP A 11 -0.77 -13.00 0.31
C ASP A 11 -1.44 -14.34 0.03
N ASP A 12 -0.71 -15.28 -0.55
CA ASP A 12 -1.24 -16.60 -0.86
C ASP A 12 -1.22 -17.57 0.33
N ASN A 13 -0.58 -17.19 1.42
CA ASN A 13 -0.48 -18.01 2.62
C ASN A 13 -1.55 -17.63 3.64
N GLU A 14 -2.48 -18.55 3.88
CA GLU A 14 -3.62 -18.32 4.78
C GLU A 14 -3.18 -17.96 6.20
N ALA A 15 -2.14 -18.61 6.72
CA ALA A 15 -1.65 -18.33 8.07
C ALA A 15 -1.09 -16.91 8.17
N ASN A 16 -0.42 -16.42 7.15
CA ASN A 16 0.09 -15.03 7.12
C ASN A 16 -1.08 -14.05 7.09
N VAL A 17 -2.10 -14.33 6.30
CA VAL A 17 -3.29 -13.48 6.23
C VAL A 17 -3.97 -13.39 7.58
N GLU A 18 -4.17 -14.52 8.24
CA GLU A 18 -4.79 -14.55 9.57
C GLU A 18 -3.99 -13.76 10.60
N LEU A 19 -2.67 -13.86 10.54
CA LEU A 19 -1.79 -13.13 11.43
C LEU A 19 -1.92 -11.62 11.22
N LEU A 20 -1.88 -11.17 9.97
CA LEU A 20 -2.02 -9.76 9.64
C LEU A 20 -3.39 -9.22 10.05
N GLU A 21 -4.45 -9.96 9.80
CA GLU A 21 -5.79 -9.58 10.24
C GLU A 21 -5.87 -9.45 11.75
N ALA A 22 -5.28 -10.40 12.48
CA ALA A 22 -5.24 -10.36 13.94
C ALA A 22 -4.49 -9.12 14.44
N TYR A 23 -3.35 -8.80 13.83
CA TYR A 23 -2.57 -7.63 14.22
C TYR A 23 -3.32 -6.32 13.97
N LEU A 24 -4.12 -6.25 12.92
CA LEU A 24 -4.87 -5.06 12.56
C LEU A 24 -6.24 -4.98 13.23
N GLY A 25 -6.62 -6.00 14.00
CA GLY A 25 -7.98 -6.14 14.58
C GLY A 25 -8.39 -5.02 15.52
N GLY A 26 -7.44 -4.28 16.10
CA GLY A 26 -7.74 -3.13 16.96
C GLY A 26 -7.99 -1.82 16.19
N MET A 27 -7.84 -1.83 14.89
CA MET A 27 -8.04 -0.66 14.03
C MET A 27 -9.40 -0.73 13.33
N GLU A 28 -10.01 0.42 13.10
CA GLU A 28 -11.26 0.48 12.35
C GLU A 28 -10.98 0.51 10.85
N LEU A 29 -10.94 -0.67 10.23
CA LEU A 29 -10.59 -0.84 8.82
C LEU A 29 -11.60 -1.75 8.14
N GLU A 30 -11.81 -1.51 6.86
CA GLU A 30 -12.44 -2.51 5.99
C GLU A 30 -11.30 -3.29 5.35
N ILE A 31 -11.32 -4.61 5.48
CA ILE A 31 -10.26 -5.48 4.99
C ILE A 31 -10.81 -6.43 3.94
N ALA A 32 -10.10 -6.52 2.81
CA ALA A 32 -10.33 -7.54 1.80
C ALA A 32 -9.04 -8.34 1.62
N ILE A 33 -9.15 -9.53 1.05
CA ILE A 33 -8.02 -10.44 0.90
C ILE A 33 -7.90 -10.87 -0.55
N ALA A 34 -6.68 -10.82 -1.09
CA ALA A 34 -6.34 -11.36 -2.39
C ALA A 34 -5.32 -12.48 -2.23
N VAL A 35 -5.47 -13.55 -2.98
CA VAL A 35 -4.69 -14.77 -2.81
C VAL A 35 -3.56 -14.95 -3.84
N ASP A 36 -3.54 -14.12 -4.86
CA ASP A 36 -2.47 -14.11 -5.86
C ASP A 36 -2.40 -12.73 -6.53
N GLY A 37 -1.43 -12.57 -7.44
CA GLY A 37 -1.22 -11.27 -8.08
C GLY A 37 -2.38 -10.84 -8.96
N GLN A 38 -2.98 -11.76 -9.70
CA GLN A 38 -4.13 -11.43 -10.54
C GLN A 38 -5.35 -11.06 -9.70
N ASP A 39 -5.60 -11.83 -8.64
CA ASP A 39 -6.69 -11.53 -7.70
C ASP A 39 -6.50 -10.16 -7.05
N THR A 40 -5.25 -9.79 -6.78
CA THR A 40 -4.91 -8.46 -6.24
C THR A 40 -5.37 -7.36 -7.20
N LEU A 41 -5.03 -7.47 -8.48
CA LEU A 41 -5.44 -6.48 -9.47
C LEU A 41 -6.95 -6.42 -9.61
N ASP A 42 -7.63 -7.57 -9.60
CA ASP A 42 -9.08 -7.63 -9.69
C ASP A 42 -9.74 -6.94 -8.50
N LYS A 43 -9.22 -7.16 -7.31
CA LYS A 43 -9.77 -6.56 -6.09
C LYS A 43 -9.44 -5.08 -5.94
N VAL A 44 -8.34 -4.63 -6.52
CA VAL A 44 -8.08 -3.19 -6.60
C VAL A 44 -9.23 -2.50 -7.33
N ALA A 45 -9.68 -3.07 -8.45
CA ALA A 45 -10.77 -2.50 -9.22
C ALA A 45 -12.11 -2.56 -8.49
N SER A 46 -12.40 -3.67 -7.79
CA SER A 46 -13.71 -3.89 -7.15
C SER A 46 -13.81 -3.35 -5.73
N PHE A 47 -12.75 -3.40 -4.96
CA PHE A 47 -12.75 -2.99 -3.56
C PHE A 47 -12.31 -1.55 -3.36
N GLY A 48 -11.39 -1.05 -4.20
CA GLY A 48 -10.88 0.31 -4.09
C GLY A 48 -10.07 0.54 -2.82
N PRO A 49 -8.96 -0.18 -2.60
CA PRO A 49 -8.19 -0.04 -1.36
C PRO A 49 -7.46 1.30 -1.28
N ASP A 50 -7.26 1.79 -0.06
CA ASP A 50 -6.38 2.92 0.22
C ASP A 50 -4.95 2.46 0.39
N LEU A 51 -4.77 1.25 0.90
CA LEU A 51 -3.48 0.65 1.21
C LEU A 51 -3.50 -0.83 0.87
N ILE A 52 -2.42 -1.32 0.29
CA ILE A 52 -2.23 -2.74 0.02
C ILE A 52 -1.03 -3.24 0.84
N LEU A 53 -1.26 -4.30 1.63
CA LEU A 53 -0.18 -5.06 2.24
C LEU A 53 0.13 -6.17 1.25
N LEU A 54 1.28 -6.10 0.63
CA LEU A 54 1.58 -6.90 -0.56
C LEU A 54 2.77 -7.82 -0.35
N ASP A 55 2.53 -9.13 -0.39
CA ASP A 55 3.60 -10.11 -0.41
C ASP A 55 4.21 -10.16 -1.81
N ILE A 56 5.51 -10.33 -1.88
CA ILE A 56 6.22 -10.41 -3.17
C ILE A 56 6.10 -11.79 -3.79
N MET A 57 6.14 -12.83 -2.96
CA MET A 57 6.15 -14.21 -3.43
C MET A 57 4.74 -14.77 -3.58
N MET A 58 4.08 -14.41 -4.68
CA MET A 58 2.74 -14.89 -4.98
C MET A 58 2.69 -15.58 -6.34
N PRO A 59 1.75 -16.56 -6.53
CA PRO A 59 1.53 -17.15 -7.83
C PRO A 59 0.95 -16.17 -8.85
N LYS A 60 1.05 -16.48 -10.11
CA LYS A 60 0.57 -15.75 -11.28
C LYS A 60 1.35 -14.48 -11.56
N LEU A 61 1.28 -13.50 -10.70
CA LEU A 61 2.05 -12.27 -10.78
C LEU A 61 2.76 -12.03 -9.47
N SER A 62 4.05 -11.73 -9.50
CA SER A 62 4.79 -11.40 -8.30
C SER A 62 4.33 -10.05 -7.73
N GLY A 63 4.61 -9.81 -6.46
CA GLY A 63 4.33 -8.51 -5.85
C GLY A 63 5.05 -7.36 -6.54
N PHE A 64 6.25 -7.59 -7.07
CA PHE A 64 6.96 -6.57 -7.86
C PHE A 64 6.16 -6.15 -9.09
N GLU A 65 5.65 -7.13 -9.83
CA GLU A 65 4.85 -6.85 -11.04
C GLU A 65 3.55 -6.14 -10.72
N VAL A 66 2.86 -6.56 -9.65
CA VAL A 66 1.64 -5.92 -9.19
C VAL A 66 1.91 -4.46 -8.84
N CYS A 67 2.97 -4.21 -8.07
CA CYS A 67 3.35 -2.86 -7.66
C CYS A 67 3.67 -1.98 -8.87
N GLN A 68 4.45 -2.49 -9.82
CA GLN A 68 4.80 -1.75 -11.04
C GLN A 68 3.56 -1.37 -11.84
N ARG A 69 2.61 -2.29 -12.00
CA ARG A 69 1.38 -2.03 -12.73
C ARG A 69 0.52 -0.97 -12.07
N LEU A 70 0.38 -1.07 -10.73
CA LEU A 70 -0.44 -0.11 -9.99
C LEU A 70 0.19 1.28 -9.96
N LYS A 71 1.49 1.36 -9.76
CA LYS A 71 2.19 2.64 -9.71
C LYS A 71 2.38 3.27 -11.09
N GLY A 72 2.32 2.47 -12.13
CA GLY A 72 2.42 2.96 -13.51
C GLY A 72 1.12 3.48 -14.09
N ASP A 73 -0.01 3.29 -13.42
CA ASP A 73 -1.33 3.72 -13.87
C ASP A 73 -1.78 4.93 -13.04
N LYS A 74 -2.18 6.00 -13.69
CA LYS A 74 -2.60 7.25 -13.01
C LYS A 74 -3.76 7.04 -12.05
N VAL A 75 -4.65 6.12 -12.35
CA VAL A 75 -5.84 5.86 -11.51
C VAL A 75 -5.44 5.17 -10.21
N THR A 76 -4.50 4.22 -10.27
CA THR A 76 -4.10 3.39 -9.12
C THR A 76 -2.82 3.84 -8.44
N SER A 77 -2.08 4.78 -9.04
CA SER A 77 -0.79 5.23 -8.47
C SER A 77 -0.91 5.85 -7.07
N ARG A 78 -2.08 6.31 -6.71
CA ARG A 78 -2.35 6.91 -5.39
C ARG A 78 -2.48 5.88 -4.28
N ILE A 79 -2.73 4.62 -4.62
CA ILE A 79 -2.86 3.55 -3.63
C ILE A 79 -1.48 3.36 -2.98
N MET A 80 -1.44 3.39 -1.66
CA MET A 80 -0.20 3.16 -0.95
C MET A 80 0.09 1.67 -0.88
N ILE A 81 1.36 1.31 -1.06
CA ILE A 81 1.77 -0.09 -1.07
C ILE A 81 2.84 -0.31 -0.02
N LEU A 82 2.57 -1.22 0.91
CA LEU A 82 3.52 -1.70 1.90
C LEU A 82 3.86 -3.15 1.54
N MET A 83 5.07 -3.37 1.05
CA MET A 83 5.52 -4.73 0.77
C MET A 83 5.91 -5.44 2.05
N ILE A 84 5.47 -6.68 2.21
CA ILE A 84 5.78 -7.51 3.37
C ILE A 84 6.32 -8.84 2.88
N THR A 85 7.60 -9.10 3.14
CA THR A 85 8.26 -10.25 2.57
C THR A 85 9.47 -10.69 3.38
N ALA A 86 9.91 -11.93 3.14
CA ALA A 86 11.12 -12.48 3.75
C ALA A 86 12.42 -12.08 3.01
N LEU A 87 12.36 -11.08 2.14
CA LEU A 87 13.50 -10.63 1.36
C LEU A 87 14.59 -10.03 2.26
N ASN A 88 15.80 -10.54 2.14
CA ASN A 88 16.93 -10.12 2.96
C ASN A 88 18.11 -9.62 2.14
N GLU A 89 18.04 -9.74 0.81
CA GLU A 89 19.14 -9.36 -0.05
C GLU A 89 18.98 -7.92 -0.57
N LEU A 90 20.09 -7.24 -0.75
CA LEU A 90 20.12 -5.87 -1.21
C LEU A 90 19.43 -5.72 -2.58
N GLY A 91 19.64 -6.68 -3.49
CA GLY A 91 19.01 -6.66 -4.81
C GLY A 91 17.49 -6.72 -4.76
N ASP A 92 16.93 -7.39 -3.74
CA ASP A 92 15.49 -7.48 -3.56
C ASP A 92 14.91 -6.14 -3.11
N ILE A 93 15.63 -5.44 -2.24
CA ILE A 93 15.25 -4.10 -1.78
C ILE A 93 15.28 -3.14 -2.97
N GLU A 94 16.31 -3.21 -3.80
CA GLU A 94 16.42 -2.38 -5.00
C GLU A 94 15.24 -2.64 -5.95
N ARG A 95 14.84 -3.89 -6.15
CA ARG A 95 13.68 -4.23 -6.98
C ARG A 95 12.39 -3.65 -6.43
N ALA A 96 12.22 -3.68 -5.09
CA ALA A 96 11.05 -3.10 -4.46
C ALA A 96 10.98 -1.58 -4.68
N VAL A 97 12.10 -0.90 -4.53
CA VAL A 97 12.19 0.55 -4.77
C VAL A 97 11.92 0.87 -6.24
N GLU A 98 12.50 0.12 -7.16
CA GLU A 98 12.27 0.30 -8.60
C GLU A 98 10.82 0.04 -9.00
N ALA A 99 10.15 -0.89 -8.32
CA ALA A 99 8.74 -1.17 -8.55
C ALA A 99 7.82 -0.06 -8.04
N GLY A 100 8.35 0.86 -7.23
CA GLY A 100 7.60 2.02 -6.74
C GLY A 100 6.88 1.81 -5.42
N THR A 101 7.32 0.84 -4.60
CA THR A 101 6.70 0.63 -3.28
C THR A 101 6.85 1.86 -2.40
N ASP A 102 5.84 2.13 -1.59
CA ASP A 102 5.89 3.26 -0.66
C ASP A 102 6.67 2.92 0.61
N ASP A 103 6.62 1.68 1.04
CA ASP A 103 7.36 1.21 2.21
C ASP A 103 7.49 -0.31 2.15
N PHE A 104 8.20 -0.87 3.11
CA PHE A 104 8.56 -2.27 3.08
C PHE A 104 8.84 -2.78 4.49
N LEU A 105 8.38 -3.98 4.81
CA LEU A 105 8.62 -4.68 6.06
C LEU A 105 9.15 -6.07 5.79
N SER A 106 10.13 -6.49 6.59
CA SER A 106 10.67 -7.85 6.53
C SER A 106 9.88 -8.79 7.43
N LYS A 107 9.66 -10.03 6.97
CA LYS A 107 9.16 -11.10 7.84
C LYS A 107 10.29 -11.62 8.73
N PRO A 108 9.99 -12.01 9.97
CA PRO A 108 8.67 -12.07 10.61
C PRO A 108 8.16 -10.68 11.00
N VAL A 109 6.86 -10.45 10.78
CA VAL A 109 6.25 -9.15 11.01
C VAL A 109 6.03 -8.91 12.49
N ASN A 110 6.48 -7.75 12.98
CA ASN A 110 6.24 -7.30 14.33
C ASN A 110 4.94 -6.51 14.37
N LYS A 111 4.05 -6.84 15.30
CA LYS A 111 2.74 -6.19 15.40
C LYS A 111 2.84 -4.68 15.58
N ILE A 112 3.68 -4.22 16.49
CA ILE A 112 3.79 -2.78 16.80
C ILE A 112 4.30 -2.03 15.58
N GLU A 113 5.30 -2.57 14.90
CA GLU A 113 5.85 -1.96 13.69
C GLU A 113 4.82 -1.91 12.57
N LEU A 114 4.10 -3.00 12.33
CA LEU A 114 3.06 -3.05 11.32
C LEU A 114 1.97 -2.02 11.59
N VAL A 115 1.44 -1.99 12.80
CA VAL A 115 0.36 -1.08 13.17
C VAL A 115 0.80 0.38 12.97
N LYS A 116 2.00 0.73 13.41
CA LYS A 116 2.52 2.09 13.23
C LYS A 116 2.66 2.47 11.76
N ARG A 117 3.17 1.57 10.94
CA ARG A 117 3.32 1.82 9.51
C ARG A 117 1.97 2.02 8.84
N VAL A 118 1.02 1.14 9.14
CA VAL A 118 -0.33 1.24 8.59
C VAL A 118 -0.99 2.55 9.01
N GLU A 119 -0.93 2.90 10.29
CA GLU A 119 -1.48 4.17 10.78
C GLU A 119 -0.88 5.37 10.06
N ASN A 120 0.45 5.40 9.94
CA ASN A 120 1.14 6.52 9.30
C ASN A 120 0.81 6.60 7.81
N MET A 121 0.76 5.49 7.12
CA MET A 121 0.45 5.47 5.70
C MET A 121 -1.00 5.90 5.44
N LEU A 122 -1.94 5.46 6.27
CA LEU A 122 -3.34 5.86 6.12
C LEU A 122 -3.56 7.34 6.42
N LYS A 123 -2.79 7.92 7.33
CA LYS A 123 -2.83 9.36 7.58
C LYS A 123 -2.34 10.14 6.36
N LEU A 124 -1.32 9.64 5.69
CA LEU A 124 -0.72 10.31 4.53
C LEU A 124 -1.64 10.35 3.31
N ARG A 125 -2.59 9.43 3.18
CA ARG A 125 -3.51 9.43 2.04
C ARG A 125 -4.30 10.74 1.90
N GLY A 126 -4.76 11.31 3.04
CA GLY A 126 -5.46 12.59 3.03
C GLY A 126 -4.53 13.77 2.95
N VAL A 127 -3.38 13.67 3.61
CA VAL A 127 -2.36 14.72 3.63
C VAL A 127 -1.76 14.95 2.25
N SER A 128 -1.54 13.91 1.46
CA SER A 128 -1.01 14.05 0.11
C SER A 128 -1.86 14.96 -0.75
N ASP A 129 -3.18 14.80 -0.69
CA ASP A 129 -4.09 15.63 -1.47
C ASP A 129 -4.09 17.08 -0.97
N GLU A 130 -4.04 17.27 0.34
CA GLU A 130 -3.98 18.61 0.94
C GLU A 130 -2.69 19.34 0.59
N LEU A 131 -1.55 18.63 0.63
CA LEU A 131 -0.26 19.20 0.26
C LEU A 131 -0.24 19.60 -1.23
N GLU A 132 -0.80 18.79 -2.09
CA GLU A 132 -0.87 19.13 -3.50
C GLU A 132 -1.74 20.36 -3.74
N ARG A 133 -2.88 20.46 -3.07
CA ARG A 133 -3.75 21.63 -3.16
C ARG A 133 -3.05 22.88 -2.65
N LEU A 134 -2.37 22.76 -1.52
CA LEU A 134 -1.63 23.87 -0.94
C LEU A 134 -0.51 24.34 -1.86
N ARG A 135 0.23 23.39 -2.45
CA ARG A 135 1.28 23.70 -3.40
C ARG A 135 0.74 24.47 -4.61
N ARG A 136 -0.37 24.03 -5.18
CA ARG A 136 -1.02 24.71 -6.30
C ARG A 136 -1.45 26.11 -5.92
N TYR A 137 -2.01 26.27 -4.73
CA TYR A 137 -2.44 27.57 -4.25
C TYR A 137 -1.26 28.55 -4.12
N ILE A 138 -0.15 28.08 -3.56
CA ILE A 138 1.07 28.88 -3.42
C ILE A 138 1.61 29.31 -4.79
N GLU A 139 1.66 28.37 -5.74
CA GLU A 139 2.12 28.67 -7.11
C GLU A 139 1.26 29.76 -7.76
N GLU A 140 -0.04 29.72 -7.57
CA GLU A 140 -0.94 30.73 -8.11
C GLU A 140 -0.73 32.09 -7.46
N MET A 141 -0.49 32.11 -6.17
CA MET A 141 -0.20 33.37 -5.47
C MET A 141 1.11 33.98 -5.93
N GLU A 142 2.13 33.16 -6.14
CA GLU A 142 3.42 33.62 -6.65
C GLU A 142 3.26 34.25 -8.05
N LYS A 143 2.42 33.68 -8.88
CA LYS A 143 2.14 34.24 -10.21
C LYS A 143 1.48 35.61 -10.14
N ARG A 144 0.65 35.83 -9.13
CA ARG A 144 -0.02 37.12 -8.95
C ARG A 144 0.93 38.22 -8.49
N ASP A 145 1.94 37.84 -7.73
CA ASP A 145 2.94 38.78 -7.19
C ASP A 145 4.00 39.18 -8.18
N THR A 146 4.08 38.48 -9.29
CA THR A 146 4.99 38.81 -10.37
C THR A 146 4.25 39.51 -11.51
#